data_b0607d2dcc26acafcd102e9a1de6feab
#
_entry.id   b0607d2dcc26acafcd102e9a1de6feab
#
_cell.length_a   1.000
_cell.length_b   1.000
_cell.length_c   1.000
_cell.angle_alpha   90.00
_cell.angle_beta   90.00
_cell.angle_gamma   90.00
#
_symmetry.space_group_name_H-M   'P 1'
#
loop_
_entity.id
_entity.type
_entity.pdbx_description
1 polymer ?
#
loop_
_entity_poly.entity_id
_entity_poly.type
_entity_poly.pdbx_seq_one_letter_code
_entity_poly.pdbx_strand_id
1 'polypeptide(L)'
;MIGGADLPTAFGRFRIAVVEDRFTGGDLVVLTRGELRGQEPPLVRLHSECLTGDALGSLRCDCGEQLRSSLSVIERAGRGALLYLRQEGRGIGLKHKIRAYELQDRGLDTVDANLALGLPVDARDYRGAAQALRLLQLARVRLLTNNPGKCRALEALGIEVAERVPLEVPATPFSAGYLRTKAERMGHLLQDPDAETPAPQGRPRVTVHYAQTLDGRIATRSGNSQWISGEESLLLQHELRAAHDAVMVGVGTVIADNPRLTVRLCPGPQPLRVVMDSRLRLPPEATLLRDGGVPTILMTTPAAPADRVSLVRELGVAVEIVDADERGRVDIWGALTGLARRGVRSVLIEGGSELITSALAAGAVDRMIVCLAPKLVGAGIEAVGDLGIARLDDAVPFATWGYRQLGRDLIFDGRVATEHGG
;
A
#
# COMPACT_ATOMS: atom_id res chain seq x y z
N MET A 1 4.95 8.01 37.85
CA MET A 1 5.67 8.41 36.62
C MET A 1 7.06 8.83 37.08
N ILE A 2 8.06 8.21 36.50
CA ILE A 2 9.47 8.43 36.88
C ILE A 2 10.10 9.29 35.79
N GLY A 3 10.47 10.54 36.16
CA GLY A 3 11.16 11.45 35.25
C GLY A 3 10.33 11.90 34.05
N GLY A 4 10.91 12.78 33.25
CA GLY A 4 10.40 13.20 31.96
C GLY A 4 11.41 14.11 31.28
N ALA A 5 11.70 13.84 30.00
CA ALA A 5 12.66 14.58 29.21
C ALA A 5 12.10 14.88 27.81
N ASP A 6 12.63 15.90 27.18
CA ASP A 6 12.35 16.15 25.76
C ASP A 6 13.11 15.13 24.90
N LEU A 7 12.41 14.56 23.92
CA LEU A 7 12.93 13.57 23.00
C LEU A 7 12.71 14.05 21.55
N PRO A 8 13.69 14.68 20.93
CA PRO A 8 13.68 14.92 19.49
C PRO A 8 13.85 13.60 18.75
N THR A 9 12.99 13.34 17.77
CA THR A 9 13.01 12.14 16.93
C THR A 9 12.95 12.51 15.46
N ALA A 10 13.20 11.55 14.56
CA ALA A 10 13.02 11.74 13.13
C ALA A 10 11.52 11.99 12.75
N PHE A 11 10.59 11.74 13.66
CA PHE A 11 9.14 11.87 13.45
C PHE A 11 8.54 13.09 14.12
N GLY A 12 9.31 13.85 14.86
CA GLY A 12 8.89 15.05 15.59
C GLY A 12 9.46 15.14 17.01
N ARG A 13 8.96 16.11 17.78
CA ARG A 13 9.39 16.35 19.17
C ARG A 13 8.36 15.80 20.14
N PHE A 14 8.79 14.88 20.97
CA PHE A 14 7.97 14.27 22.01
C PHE A 14 8.57 14.55 23.39
N ARG A 15 7.76 14.40 24.44
CA ARG A 15 8.24 14.27 25.80
C ARG A 15 8.19 12.79 26.17
N ILE A 16 9.32 12.23 26.61
CA ILE A 16 9.41 10.84 27.08
C ILE A 16 9.30 10.79 28.60
N ALA A 17 8.56 9.81 29.12
CA ALA A 17 8.50 9.47 30.52
C ALA A 17 8.42 7.95 30.69
N VAL A 18 8.73 7.46 31.88
CA VAL A 18 8.61 6.05 32.25
C VAL A 18 7.56 5.90 33.34
N VAL A 19 6.72 4.89 33.21
CA VAL A 19 5.74 4.46 34.23
C VAL A 19 6.09 3.05 34.64
N GLU A 20 6.29 2.82 35.92
CA GLU A 20 6.41 1.47 36.48
C GLU A 20 5.06 0.75 36.37
N ASP A 21 5.01 -0.34 35.64
CA ASP A 21 3.83 -1.18 35.49
C ASP A 21 3.66 -2.05 36.76
N ARG A 22 2.67 -1.75 37.55
CA ARG A 22 2.41 -2.45 38.81
C ARG A 22 1.96 -3.89 38.66
N PHE A 23 1.59 -4.30 37.45
CA PHE A 23 1.07 -5.65 37.15
C PHE A 23 2.16 -6.59 36.67
N THR A 24 3.17 -6.05 35.98
CA THR A 24 4.30 -6.83 35.45
C THR A 24 5.62 -6.55 36.17
N GLY A 25 5.72 -5.47 36.94
CA GLY A 25 6.96 -4.99 37.57
C GLY A 25 7.96 -4.41 36.58
N GLY A 26 7.57 -4.26 35.32
CA GLY A 26 8.42 -3.71 34.27
C GLY A 26 8.19 -2.23 34.00
N ASP A 27 9.04 -1.66 33.13
CA ASP A 27 8.92 -0.28 32.69
C ASP A 27 8.00 -0.17 31.48
N LEU A 28 7.08 0.80 31.52
CA LEU A 28 6.27 1.22 30.39
C LEU A 28 6.74 2.60 29.94
N VAL A 29 7.09 2.74 28.66
CA VAL A 29 7.54 4.02 28.11
C VAL A 29 6.34 4.78 27.56
N VAL A 30 6.26 6.08 27.90
CA VAL A 30 5.22 6.98 27.45
C VAL A 30 5.85 8.12 26.67
N LEU A 31 5.44 8.29 25.43
CA LEU A 31 5.77 9.44 24.59
C LEU A 31 4.53 10.32 24.49
N THR A 32 4.65 11.62 24.77
CA THR A 32 3.55 12.57 24.67
C THR A 32 3.89 13.73 23.74
N ARG A 33 2.87 14.25 23.07
CA ARG A 33 2.95 15.43 22.21
C ARG A 33 1.85 16.41 22.58
N GLY A 34 2.20 17.68 22.77
CA GLY A 34 1.25 18.75 23.08
C GLY A 34 0.55 18.60 24.44
N GLU A 35 -0.44 19.45 24.67
CA GLU A 35 -1.27 19.41 25.88
C GLU A 35 -2.34 18.32 25.72
N LEU A 36 -2.30 17.30 26.59
CA LEU A 36 -3.22 16.15 26.47
C LEU A 36 -4.63 16.43 27.00
N ARG A 37 -4.78 17.45 27.87
CA ARG A 37 -6.08 17.85 28.41
C ARG A 37 -6.82 18.75 27.44
N GLY A 38 -8.15 18.67 27.41
CA GLY A 38 -9.01 19.50 26.58
C GLY A 38 -10.36 18.85 26.33
N GLN A 39 -11.24 19.53 25.59
CA GLN A 39 -12.60 19.05 25.29
C GLN A 39 -12.60 17.81 24.40
N GLU A 40 -11.71 17.76 23.41
CA GLU A 40 -11.59 16.60 22.55
C GLU A 40 -10.65 15.55 23.14
N PRO A 41 -10.97 14.25 23.03
CA PRO A 41 -10.11 13.19 23.49
C PRO A 41 -8.83 13.14 22.64
N PRO A 42 -7.62 13.01 23.28
CA PRO A 42 -6.37 12.94 22.52
C PRO A 42 -6.23 11.62 21.77
N LEU A 43 -5.40 11.66 20.72
CA LEU A 43 -5.02 10.48 19.98
C LEU A 43 -4.04 9.64 20.80
N VAL A 44 -4.32 8.35 20.97
CA VAL A 44 -3.49 7.44 21.75
C VAL A 44 -3.13 6.18 20.96
N ARG A 45 -1.87 5.79 21.00
CA ARG A 45 -1.39 4.51 20.49
C ARG A 45 -0.92 3.61 21.63
N LEU A 46 -1.41 2.37 21.68
CA LEU A 46 -0.81 1.29 22.46
C LEU A 46 0.06 0.43 21.55
N HIS A 47 1.38 0.52 21.71
CA HIS A 47 2.33 -0.26 20.92
C HIS A 47 2.93 -1.36 21.78
N SER A 48 2.74 -2.63 21.40
CA SER A 48 3.40 -3.76 22.05
C SER A 48 4.78 -3.95 21.45
N GLU A 49 5.80 -4.04 22.28
CA GLU A 49 7.20 -4.24 21.89
C GLU A 49 7.37 -5.36 20.87
N CYS A 50 8.19 -5.09 19.88
CA CYS A 50 8.61 -6.05 18.87
C CYS A 50 10.07 -5.75 18.49
N LEU A 51 11.04 -6.29 19.23
CA LEU A 51 12.46 -6.03 19.01
C LEU A 51 12.86 -6.21 17.55
N THR A 52 12.39 -7.30 16.93
CA THR A 52 12.75 -7.60 15.54
C THR A 52 12.19 -6.57 14.54
N GLY A 53 10.97 -6.08 14.74
CA GLY A 53 10.35 -5.07 13.87
C GLY A 53 10.76 -3.65 14.22
N ASP A 54 10.74 -3.31 15.51
CA ASP A 54 10.91 -1.93 15.97
C ASP A 54 12.38 -1.47 15.87
N ALA A 55 13.33 -2.36 16.24
CA ALA A 55 14.75 -2.03 16.32
C ALA A 55 15.60 -2.68 15.22
N LEU A 56 15.29 -3.92 14.81
CA LEU A 56 16.12 -4.68 13.87
C LEU A 56 15.60 -4.59 12.41
N GLY A 57 14.49 -3.89 12.17
CA GLY A 57 13.97 -3.68 10.82
C GLY A 57 13.45 -4.94 10.13
N SER A 58 12.98 -5.95 10.89
CA SER A 58 12.46 -7.19 10.33
C SER A 58 11.26 -6.94 9.42
N LEU A 59 11.27 -7.52 8.24
CA LEU A 59 10.18 -7.46 7.27
C LEU A 59 9.11 -8.54 7.51
N ARG A 60 9.31 -9.46 8.46
CA ARG A 60 8.34 -10.52 8.81
C ARG A 60 7.06 -9.98 9.48
N CYS A 61 7.09 -8.76 9.97
CA CYS A 61 5.95 -8.10 10.60
C CYS A 61 5.88 -6.62 10.24
N ASP A 62 4.76 -6.00 10.52
CA ASP A 62 4.47 -4.59 10.31
C ASP A 62 4.73 -3.69 11.54
N CYS A 63 5.32 -4.25 12.63
CA CYS A 63 5.43 -3.55 13.92
C CYS A 63 6.24 -2.26 13.85
N GLY A 64 7.43 -2.31 13.23
CA GLY A 64 8.28 -1.14 13.07
C GLY A 64 7.61 -0.03 12.25
N GLU A 65 6.93 -0.37 11.16
CA GLU A 65 6.17 0.59 10.37
C GLU A 65 5.01 1.18 11.16
N GLN A 66 4.28 0.35 11.92
CA GLN A 66 3.21 0.83 12.81
C GLN A 66 3.73 1.80 13.86
N LEU A 67 4.92 1.56 14.43
CA LEU A 67 5.54 2.47 15.39
C LEU A 67 5.84 3.82 14.74
N ARG A 68 6.54 3.82 13.60
CA ARG A 68 6.92 5.04 12.86
C ARG A 68 5.69 5.83 12.41
N SER A 69 4.72 5.16 11.80
CA SER A 69 3.47 5.78 11.35
C SER A 69 2.69 6.37 12.51
N SER A 70 2.63 5.68 13.66
CA SER A 70 1.94 6.20 14.85
C SER A 70 2.57 7.49 15.36
N LEU A 71 3.89 7.56 15.42
CA LEU A 71 4.61 8.78 15.84
C LEU A 71 4.33 9.94 14.87
N SER A 72 4.40 9.69 13.57
CA SER A 72 4.12 10.69 12.55
C SER A 72 2.67 11.20 12.59
N VAL A 73 1.70 10.32 12.83
CA VAL A 73 0.28 10.69 12.95
C VAL A 73 0.04 11.54 14.21
N ILE A 74 0.63 11.15 15.35
CA ILE A 74 0.52 11.91 16.60
C ILE A 74 1.18 13.30 16.47
N GLU A 75 2.34 13.39 15.82
CA GLU A 75 3.01 14.69 15.57
C GLU A 75 2.15 15.60 14.70
N ARG A 76 1.61 15.09 13.58
CA ARG A 76 0.71 15.88 12.71
C ARG A 76 -0.57 16.34 13.42
N ALA A 77 -1.11 15.50 14.30
CA ALA A 77 -2.25 15.86 15.13
C ALA A 77 -1.90 16.94 16.18
N GLY A 78 -0.60 17.20 16.42
CA GLY A 78 -0.11 18.17 17.39
C GLY A 78 -0.39 17.80 18.84
N ARG A 79 -1.14 16.70 19.09
CA ARG A 79 -1.65 16.31 20.40
C ARG A 79 -1.90 14.82 20.48
N GLY A 80 -1.27 14.11 21.43
CA GLY A 80 -1.49 12.68 21.61
C GLY A 80 -0.41 12.00 22.44
N ALA A 81 -0.55 10.68 22.61
CA ALA A 81 0.38 9.87 23.37
C ALA A 81 0.62 8.50 22.69
N LEU A 82 1.84 8.00 22.80
CA LEU A 82 2.19 6.62 22.48
C LEU A 82 2.68 5.93 23.75
N LEU A 83 2.04 4.82 24.09
CA LEU A 83 2.41 3.93 25.20
C LEU A 83 3.10 2.70 24.61
N TYR A 84 4.40 2.55 24.90
CA TYR A 84 5.21 1.44 24.46
C TYR A 84 5.23 0.38 25.56
N LEU A 85 4.56 -0.75 25.32
CA LEU A 85 4.32 -1.83 26.27
C LEU A 85 5.37 -2.92 26.07
N ARG A 86 6.13 -3.24 27.13
CA ARG A 86 7.16 -4.28 27.09
C ARG A 86 6.55 -5.68 27.16
N GLN A 87 5.84 -6.07 26.11
CA GLN A 87 5.18 -7.38 25.97
C GLN A 87 5.49 -8.02 24.60
N GLU A 88 6.76 -8.37 24.43
CA GLU A 88 7.33 -8.97 23.23
C GLU A 88 6.60 -10.24 22.82
N GLY A 89 6.47 -10.46 21.50
CA GLY A 89 5.86 -11.67 20.96
C GLY A 89 4.40 -11.87 21.39
N ARG A 90 3.63 -10.79 21.58
CA ARG A 90 2.26 -10.82 22.14
C ARG A 90 2.20 -11.35 23.58
N GLY A 91 3.23 -11.03 24.36
CA GLY A 91 3.32 -11.44 25.76
C GLY A 91 3.99 -12.79 26.01
N ILE A 92 4.35 -13.57 24.97
CA ILE A 92 5.05 -14.86 25.13
C ILE A 92 6.58 -14.72 25.28
N GLY A 93 7.10 -13.51 25.04
CA GLY A 93 8.52 -13.17 25.13
C GLY A 93 9.34 -13.55 23.89
N LEU A 94 10.54 -12.96 23.78
CA LEU A 94 11.42 -13.07 22.61
C LEU A 94 11.84 -14.51 22.31
N LYS A 95 12.17 -15.30 23.33
CA LYS A 95 12.62 -16.69 23.14
C LYS A 95 11.58 -17.55 22.42
N HIS A 96 10.34 -17.46 22.84
CA HIS A 96 9.23 -18.22 22.25
C HIS A 96 8.87 -17.70 20.86
N LYS A 97 8.96 -16.39 20.66
CA LYS A 97 8.77 -15.77 19.34
C LYS A 97 9.77 -16.31 18.31
N ILE A 98 11.07 -16.43 18.67
CA ILE A 98 12.07 -16.97 17.75
C ILE A 98 11.80 -18.45 17.44
N ARG A 99 11.39 -19.26 18.43
CA ARG A 99 10.96 -20.64 18.18
C ARG A 99 9.73 -20.72 17.27
N ALA A 100 8.77 -19.81 17.43
CA ALA A 100 7.63 -19.72 16.52
C ALA A 100 8.09 -19.37 15.09
N TYR A 101 9.10 -18.52 14.91
CA TYR A 101 9.67 -18.23 13.60
C TYR A 101 10.31 -19.47 12.94
N GLU A 102 11.01 -20.33 13.69
CA GLU A 102 11.53 -21.62 13.18
C GLU A 102 10.41 -22.53 12.66
N LEU A 103 9.27 -22.58 13.36
CA LEU A 103 8.11 -23.36 12.92
C LEU A 103 7.43 -22.73 11.68
N GLN A 104 7.38 -21.42 11.60
CA GLN A 104 6.89 -20.70 10.42
C GLN A 104 7.76 -20.95 9.18
N ASP A 105 9.08 -21.02 9.35
CA ASP A 105 10.01 -21.38 8.25
C ASP A 105 9.77 -22.80 7.72
N ARG A 106 9.11 -23.64 8.53
CA ARG A 106 8.68 -25.01 8.15
C ARG A 106 7.23 -25.06 7.63
N GLY A 107 6.58 -23.90 7.42
CA GLY A 107 5.29 -23.77 6.78
C GLY A 107 4.06 -23.62 7.71
N LEU A 108 4.24 -23.52 9.04
CA LEU A 108 3.13 -23.21 9.94
C LEU A 108 2.80 -21.71 9.87
N ASP A 109 1.53 -21.38 10.12
CA ASP A 109 1.18 -19.97 10.33
C ASP A 109 1.47 -19.52 11.78
N THR A 110 1.31 -18.21 12.06
CA THR A 110 1.64 -17.65 13.39
C THR A 110 0.81 -18.23 14.51
N VAL A 111 -0.45 -18.60 14.27
CA VAL A 111 -1.37 -19.17 15.27
C VAL A 111 -0.98 -20.62 15.55
N ASP A 112 -0.80 -21.41 14.48
CA ASP A 112 -0.47 -22.82 14.59
C ASP A 112 0.94 -23.02 15.18
N ALA A 113 1.89 -22.14 14.87
CA ALA A 113 3.22 -22.15 15.49
C ALA A 113 3.15 -21.94 17.01
N ASN A 114 2.33 -21.00 17.49
CA ASN A 114 2.14 -20.79 18.93
C ASN A 114 1.46 -22.00 19.61
N LEU A 115 0.41 -22.53 18.99
CA LEU A 115 -0.30 -23.71 19.51
C LEU A 115 0.61 -24.94 19.57
N ALA A 116 1.46 -25.15 18.57
CA ALA A 116 2.44 -26.24 18.56
C ALA A 116 3.49 -26.12 19.68
N LEU A 117 3.74 -24.91 20.16
CA LEU A 117 4.60 -24.64 21.32
C LEU A 117 3.85 -24.70 22.67
N GLY A 118 2.56 -25.00 22.68
CA GLY A 118 1.73 -24.98 23.88
C GLY A 118 1.49 -23.57 24.45
N LEU A 119 1.60 -22.53 23.60
CA LEU A 119 1.50 -21.13 24.01
C LEU A 119 0.14 -20.55 23.61
N PRO A 120 -0.36 -19.56 24.38
CA PRO A 120 -1.57 -18.83 23.99
C PRO A 120 -1.33 -18.02 22.71
N VAL A 121 -2.38 -17.86 21.92
CA VAL A 121 -2.35 -17.05 20.69
C VAL A 121 -2.10 -15.55 21.01
N ASP A 122 -2.62 -15.08 22.13
CA ASP A 122 -2.47 -13.71 22.63
C ASP A 122 -2.47 -13.70 24.16
N ALA A 123 -1.35 -13.31 24.74
CA ALA A 123 -1.15 -13.15 26.19
C ALA A 123 -0.93 -11.70 26.62
N ARG A 124 -1.33 -10.73 25.78
CA ARG A 124 -1.13 -9.31 26.09
C ARG A 124 -2.03 -8.83 27.22
N ASP A 125 -1.44 -8.02 28.10
CA ASP A 125 -2.13 -7.37 29.21
C ASP A 125 -2.13 -5.84 28.99
N TYR A 126 -3.29 -5.23 29.16
CA TYR A 126 -3.45 -3.79 28.98
C TYR A 126 -3.70 -3.03 30.29
N ARG A 127 -3.63 -3.71 31.46
CA ARG A 127 -3.80 -3.07 32.78
C ARG A 127 -2.76 -2.00 33.03
N GLY A 128 -1.49 -2.23 32.67
CA GLY A 128 -0.42 -1.23 32.74
C GLY A 128 -0.69 -0.02 31.84
N ALA A 129 -1.22 -0.24 30.62
CA ALA A 129 -1.61 0.85 29.75
C ALA A 129 -2.74 1.70 30.35
N ALA A 130 -3.77 1.08 30.91
CA ALA A 130 -4.86 1.78 31.58
C ALA A 130 -4.35 2.56 32.83
N GLN A 131 -3.40 1.99 33.58
CA GLN A 131 -2.72 2.68 34.67
C GLN A 131 -1.99 3.95 34.19
N ALA A 132 -1.23 3.85 33.11
CA ALA A 132 -0.51 4.98 32.54
C ALA A 132 -1.46 6.08 32.03
N LEU A 133 -2.55 5.70 31.36
CA LEU A 133 -3.58 6.65 30.92
C LEU A 133 -4.23 7.39 32.08
N ARG A 134 -4.52 6.72 33.22
CA ARG A 134 -5.04 7.35 34.40
C ARG A 134 -4.02 8.31 35.02
N LEU A 135 -2.73 7.97 35.04
CA LEU A 135 -1.66 8.87 35.51
C LEU A 135 -1.53 10.11 34.62
N LEU A 136 -1.83 9.99 33.34
CA LEU A 136 -1.94 11.11 32.39
C LEU A 136 -3.28 11.85 32.51
N GLN A 137 -4.20 11.39 33.38
CA GLN A 137 -5.56 11.90 33.56
C GLN A 137 -6.42 11.80 32.30
N LEU A 138 -6.23 10.74 31.52
CA LEU A 138 -6.97 10.43 30.31
C LEU A 138 -7.98 9.32 30.58
N ALA A 139 -9.23 9.70 30.86
CA ALA A 139 -10.34 8.76 31.01
C ALA A 139 -11.03 8.44 29.66
N ARG A 140 -10.80 9.29 28.64
CA ARG A 140 -11.39 9.18 27.32
C ARG A 140 -10.35 9.44 26.24
N VAL A 141 -10.26 8.57 25.22
CA VAL A 141 -9.21 8.62 24.19
C VAL A 141 -9.75 8.29 22.79
N ARG A 142 -9.07 8.78 21.76
CA ARG A 142 -9.19 8.27 20.37
C ARG A 142 -8.07 7.25 20.17
N LEU A 143 -8.41 5.97 19.95
CA LEU A 143 -7.41 4.90 19.95
C LEU A 143 -6.94 4.57 18.54
N LEU A 144 -5.66 4.81 18.26
CA LEU A 144 -4.99 4.51 16.99
C LEU A 144 -4.69 3.01 16.93
N THR A 145 -5.59 2.22 16.33
CA THR A 145 -5.48 0.75 16.27
C THR A 145 -6.35 0.10 15.20
N ASN A 146 -5.86 -1.01 14.63
CA ASN A 146 -6.64 -1.92 13.77
C ASN A 146 -7.19 -3.13 14.54
N ASN A 147 -6.90 -3.24 15.85
CA ASN A 147 -7.34 -4.34 16.68
C ASN A 147 -8.53 -3.94 17.58
N PRO A 148 -9.77 -4.37 17.29
CA PRO A 148 -10.93 -4.11 18.14
C PRO A 148 -10.79 -4.67 19.55
N GLY A 149 -9.98 -5.71 19.72
CA GLY A 149 -9.67 -6.30 21.03
C GLY A 149 -8.99 -5.31 21.98
N LYS A 150 -8.18 -4.38 21.46
CA LYS A 150 -7.55 -3.32 22.27
C LYS A 150 -8.59 -2.30 22.79
N CYS A 151 -9.60 -1.97 21.96
CA CYS A 151 -10.68 -1.09 22.38
C CYS A 151 -11.46 -1.74 23.53
N ARG A 152 -11.96 -2.95 23.33
CA ARG A 152 -12.68 -3.71 24.38
C ARG A 152 -11.88 -3.88 25.66
N ALA A 153 -10.57 -4.14 25.56
CA ALA A 153 -9.72 -4.30 26.71
C ALA A 153 -9.57 -3.01 27.53
N LEU A 154 -9.41 -1.84 26.87
CA LEU A 154 -9.37 -0.55 27.55
C LEU A 154 -10.72 -0.17 28.18
N GLU A 155 -11.83 -0.41 27.48
CA GLU A 155 -13.19 -0.17 27.96
C GLU A 155 -13.50 -1.02 29.20
N ALA A 156 -13.13 -2.31 29.19
CA ALA A 156 -13.25 -3.20 30.36
C ALA A 156 -12.40 -2.72 31.56
N LEU A 157 -11.35 -1.93 31.31
CA LEU A 157 -10.51 -1.31 32.33
C LEU A 157 -10.95 0.10 32.68
N GLY A 158 -12.11 0.57 32.20
CA GLY A 158 -12.69 1.88 32.54
C GLY A 158 -12.05 3.06 31.81
N ILE A 159 -11.43 2.86 30.67
CA ILE A 159 -10.98 3.91 29.75
C ILE A 159 -11.94 3.94 28.56
N GLU A 160 -12.65 5.04 28.36
CA GLU A 160 -13.57 5.21 27.22
C GLU A 160 -12.80 5.36 25.91
N VAL A 161 -13.12 4.54 24.92
CA VAL A 161 -12.62 4.69 23.56
C VAL A 161 -13.66 5.45 22.72
N ALA A 162 -13.53 6.77 22.66
CA ALA A 162 -14.45 7.65 21.94
C ALA A 162 -14.49 7.36 20.43
N GLU A 163 -13.34 6.96 19.88
CA GLU A 163 -13.18 6.66 18.47
C GLU A 163 -12.04 5.66 18.27
N ARG A 164 -12.23 4.66 17.41
CA ARG A 164 -11.15 3.84 16.88
C ARG A 164 -10.63 4.49 15.61
N VAL A 165 -9.40 4.98 15.65
CA VAL A 165 -8.71 5.55 14.50
C VAL A 165 -7.88 4.46 13.84
N PRO A 166 -8.10 4.12 12.57
CA PRO A 166 -7.31 3.12 11.88
C PRO A 166 -5.85 3.58 11.71
N LEU A 167 -4.92 2.61 11.75
CA LEU A 167 -3.50 2.83 11.48
C LEU A 167 -3.15 2.15 10.18
N GLU A 168 -3.08 2.91 9.10
CA GLU A 168 -2.72 2.40 7.80
C GLU A 168 -1.21 2.19 7.72
N VAL A 169 -0.82 0.95 7.47
CA VAL A 169 0.56 0.55 7.19
C VAL A 169 0.50 -0.36 5.97
N PRO A 170 1.13 0.02 4.86
CA PRO A 170 1.14 -0.81 3.67
C PRO A 170 1.70 -2.21 3.95
N ALA A 171 1.04 -3.23 3.44
CA ALA A 171 1.55 -4.58 3.50
C ALA A 171 2.86 -4.68 2.70
N THR A 172 3.83 -5.41 3.22
CA THR A 172 5.03 -5.79 2.47
C THR A 172 4.88 -7.24 2.00
N PRO A 173 5.63 -7.67 0.98
CA PRO A 173 5.66 -9.06 0.54
C PRO A 173 5.88 -10.05 1.66
N PHE A 174 6.76 -9.71 2.58
CA PHE A 174 7.12 -10.56 3.71
C PHE A 174 6.10 -10.49 4.86
N SER A 175 5.33 -9.41 4.97
CA SER A 175 4.31 -9.23 6.02
C SER A 175 2.90 -9.60 5.56
N ALA A 176 2.66 -9.78 4.25
CA ALA A 176 1.33 -10.06 3.69
C ALA A 176 0.69 -11.32 4.29
N GLY A 177 1.44 -12.43 4.41
CA GLY A 177 0.97 -13.65 5.07
C GLY A 177 0.64 -13.44 6.55
N TYR A 178 1.48 -12.70 7.27
CA TYR A 178 1.27 -12.35 8.67
C TYR A 178 0.04 -11.44 8.86
N LEU A 179 -0.15 -10.46 7.98
CA LEU A 179 -1.32 -9.57 8.01
C LEU A 179 -2.60 -10.32 7.68
N ARG A 180 -2.57 -11.24 6.71
CA ARG A 180 -3.71 -12.12 6.39
C ARG A 180 -4.11 -12.96 7.60
N THR A 181 -3.16 -13.60 8.27
CA THR A 181 -3.43 -14.36 9.53
C THR A 181 -4.02 -13.45 10.61
N LYS A 182 -3.56 -12.19 10.73
CA LYS A 182 -4.14 -11.20 11.64
C LYS A 182 -5.61 -10.90 11.31
N ALA A 183 -5.95 -10.72 10.03
CA ALA A 183 -7.32 -10.45 9.61
C ALA A 183 -8.23 -11.66 9.79
N GLU A 184 -7.86 -12.80 9.23
CA GLU A 184 -8.71 -13.99 9.14
C GLU A 184 -8.86 -14.74 10.47
N ARG A 185 -7.78 -14.85 11.26
CA ARG A 185 -7.74 -15.67 12.48
C ARG A 185 -7.73 -14.89 13.79
N MET A 186 -7.48 -13.57 13.75
CA MET A 186 -7.35 -12.74 14.94
C MET A 186 -8.29 -11.55 14.98
N GLY A 187 -9.20 -11.43 13.99
CA GLY A 187 -10.22 -10.39 13.95
C GLY A 187 -9.67 -8.96 13.89
N HIS A 188 -8.45 -8.78 13.35
CA HIS A 188 -7.93 -7.45 13.07
C HIS A 188 -8.70 -6.86 11.89
N LEU A 189 -9.24 -5.68 12.07
CA LEU A 189 -9.78 -4.87 10.98
C LEU A 189 -8.58 -4.24 10.27
N LEU A 190 -7.94 -5.03 9.43
CA LEU A 190 -6.97 -4.51 8.50
C LEU A 190 -7.80 -3.96 7.34
N GLN A 191 -7.76 -2.67 7.16
CA GLN A 191 -8.21 -2.11 5.91
C GLN A 191 -7.21 -2.62 4.87
N ASP A 192 -7.72 -3.40 3.91
CA ASP A 192 -7.09 -3.42 2.60
C ASP A 192 -7.13 -1.96 2.16
N PRO A 193 -5.99 -1.26 1.99
CA PRO A 193 -6.01 0.13 1.56
C PRO A 193 -6.79 0.29 0.25
N ASP A 194 -7.05 -0.81 -0.45
CA ASP A 194 -7.82 -0.86 -1.67
C ASP A 194 -9.27 -1.35 -1.49
N ALA A 195 -9.64 -1.98 -0.35
CA ALA A 195 -10.99 -2.54 -0.16
C ALA A 195 -12.03 -1.54 0.39
N GLU A 196 -11.62 -0.48 1.08
CA GLU A 196 -12.56 0.44 1.76
C GLU A 196 -12.86 1.75 1.01
N THR A 197 -12.08 2.10 0.00
CA THR A 197 -12.55 3.13 -0.93
C THR A 197 -13.47 2.42 -1.92
N PRO A 198 -14.79 2.62 -1.88
CA PRO A 198 -15.65 2.05 -2.90
C PRO A 198 -15.10 2.47 -4.26
N ALA A 199 -15.05 1.52 -5.20
CA ALA A 199 -14.70 1.87 -6.57
C ALA A 199 -15.58 3.08 -6.96
N PRO A 200 -15.03 4.11 -7.60
CA PRO A 200 -15.81 5.24 -8.04
C PRO A 200 -17.02 4.73 -8.82
N GLN A 201 -18.20 5.37 -8.62
CA GLN A 201 -19.41 4.89 -9.29
C GLN A 201 -19.17 4.81 -10.80
N GLY A 202 -19.39 3.63 -11.38
CA GLY A 202 -19.35 3.42 -12.83
C GLY A 202 -17.99 3.07 -13.44
N ARG A 203 -16.87 3.02 -12.68
CA ARG A 203 -15.55 2.62 -13.17
C ARG A 203 -14.73 1.81 -12.15
N PRO A 204 -13.73 1.03 -12.59
CA PRO A 204 -12.76 0.43 -11.69
C PRO A 204 -11.90 1.48 -10.98
N ARG A 205 -11.33 1.11 -9.83
CA ARG A 205 -10.25 1.88 -9.21
C ARG A 205 -8.99 1.74 -10.05
N VAL A 206 -8.27 2.85 -10.25
CA VAL A 206 -7.08 2.91 -11.07
C VAL A 206 -5.84 3.18 -10.22
N THR A 207 -4.92 2.23 -10.20
CA THR A 207 -3.58 2.38 -9.64
C THR A 207 -2.57 2.49 -10.78
N VAL A 208 -1.73 3.51 -10.76
CA VAL A 208 -0.58 3.65 -11.67
C VAL A 208 0.67 3.15 -10.95
N HIS A 209 1.42 2.24 -11.58
CA HIS A 209 2.71 1.76 -11.07
C HIS A 209 3.77 1.79 -12.17
N TYR A 210 4.92 2.36 -11.85
CA TYR A 210 6.11 2.34 -12.71
C TYR A 210 7.39 2.56 -11.92
N ALA A 211 8.51 2.20 -12.54
CA ALA A 211 9.83 2.52 -12.03
C ALA A 211 10.46 3.65 -12.86
N GLN A 212 11.09 4.60 -12.20
CA GLN A 212 11.83 5.67 -12.84
C GLN A 212 13.18 5.90 -12.17
N THR A 213 14.07 6.55 -12.90
CA THR A 213 15.32 7.08 -12.37
C THR A 213 15.07 8.30 -11.47
N LEU A 214 16.07 8.73 -10.70
CA LEU A 214 15.97 9.90 -9.84
C LEU A 214 15.62 11.19 -10.61
N ASP A 215 16.01 11.26 -11.88
CA ASP A 215 15.71 12.35 -12.81
C ASP A 215 14.46 12.11 -13.68
N GLY A 216 13.57 11.19 -13.27
CA GLY A 216 12.24 11.02 -13.84
C GLY A 216 12.17 10.24 -15.15
N ARG A 217 13.15 9.38 -15.48
CA ARG A 217 13.17 8.63 -16.75
C ARG A 217 12.74 7.20 -16.56
N ILE A 218 11.83 6.71 -17.42
CA ILE A 218 11.40 5.31 -17.48
C ILE A 218 12.19 4.51 -18.54
N ALA A 219 12.94 5.17 -19.39
CA ALA A 219 13.86 4.56 -20.35
C ALA A 219 14.90 5.58 -20.84
N THR A 220 15.99 5.08 -21.42
CA THR A 220 16.93 5.91 -22.20
C THR A 220 16.28 6.40 -23.49
N ARG A 221 16.94 7.28 -24.23
CA ARG A 221 16.48 7.73 -25.57
C ARG A 221 16.31 6.58 -26.57
N SER A 222 17.10 5.53 -26.45
CA SER A 222 17.00 4.34 -27.30
C SER A 222 15.91 3.35 -26.87
N GLY A 223 15.14 3.67 -25.82
CA GLY A 223 14.08 2.81 -25.29
C GLY A 223 14.56 1.74 -24.33
N ASN A 224 15.84 1.70 -23.95
CA ASN A 224 16.32 0.73 -22.95
C ASN A 224 15.78 1.09 -21.57
N SER A 225 14.95 0.20 -20.99
CA SER A 225 14.29 0.33 -19.68
C SER A 225 14.76 -0.70 -18.65
N GLN A 226 15.48 -1.73 -19.07
CA GLN A 226 15.84 -2.90 -18.24
C GLN A 226 17.26 -2.77 -17.67
N TRP A 227 17.51 -2.83 -16.35
CA TRP A 227 16.53 -2.79 -15.25
C TRP A 227 16.72 -1.48 -14.50
N ILE A 228 15.68 -0.67 -14.44
CA ILE A 228 15.72 0.58 -13.68
C ILE A 228 15.75 0.26 -12.19
N SER A 229 14.74 -0.44 -11.70
CA SER A 229 14.56 -0.80 -10.28
C SER A 229 15.27 -2.09 -9.87
N GLY A 230 15.29 -2.37 -8.57
CA GLY A 230 15.85 -3.59 -7.98
C GLY A 230 14.89 -4.79 -8.02
N GLU A 231 15.39 -5.94 -7.53
CA GLU A 231 14.63 -7.19 -7.50
C GLU A 231 13.41 -7.11 -6.58
N GLU A 232 13.54 -6.43 -5.45
CA GLU A 232 12.44 -6.26 -4.49
C GLU A 232 11.30 -5.41 -5.09
N SER A 233 11.64 -4.40 -5.89
CA SER A 233 10.65 -3.59 -6.61
C SER A 233 9.99 -4.38 -7.74
N LEU A 234 10.70 -5.30 -8.38
CA LEU A 234 10.13 -6.22 -9.34
C LEU A 234 9.15 -7.21 -8.69
N LEU A 235 9.46 -7.69 -7.49
CA LEU A 235 8.54 -8.51 -6.70
C LEU A 235 7.27 -7.71 -6.35
N LEU A 236 7.40 -6.47 -5.90
CA LEU A 236 6.27 -5.56 -5.64
C LEU A 236 5.36 -5.41 -6.87
N GLN A 237 5.93 -5.27 -8.07
CA GLN A 237 5.15 -5.20 -9.31
C GLN A 237 4.29 -6.46 -9.51
N HIS A 238 4.84 -7.65 -9.25
CA HIS A 238 4.10 -8.89 -9.37
C HIS A 238 2.99 -9.03 -8.32
N GLU A 239 3.21 -8.52 -7.12
CA GLU A 239 2.21 -8.47 -6.06
C GLU A 239 1.07 -7.52 -6.41
N LEU A 240 1.39 -6.35 -6.96
CA LEU A 240 0.39 -5.42 -7.46
C LEU A 240 -0.46 -6.05 -8.57
N ARG A 241 0.15 -6.82 -9.49
CA ARG A 241 -0.62 -7.59 -10.49
C ARG A 241 -1.56 -8.59 -9.85
N ALA A 242 -1.10 -9.32 -8.84
CA ALA A 242 -1.91 -10.31 -8.12
C ALA A 242 -3.06 -9.67 -7.32
N ALA A 243 -2.92 -8.41 -6.94
CA ALA A 243 -3.90 -7.66 -6.15
C ALA A 243 -4.96 -6.92 -7.00
N HIS A 244 -4.77 -6.84 -8.31
CA HIS A 244 -5.69 -6.14 -9.21
C HIS A 244 -6.42 -7.09 -10.14
N ASP A 245 -7.68 -6.77 -10.47
CA ASP A 245 -8.49 -7.58 -11.41
C ASP A 245 -7.94 -7.49 -12.85
N ALA A 246 -7.33 -6.36 -13.23
CA ALA A 246 -6.75 -6.16 -14.55
C ALA A 246 -5.41 -5.40 -14.50
N VAL A 247 -4.53 -5.72 -15.45
CA VAL A 247 -3.30 -4.96 -15.75
C VAL A 247 -3.42 -4.32 -17.12
N MET A 248 -3.16 -3.02 -17.21
CA MET A 248 -3.34 -2.22 -18.43
C MET A 248 -2.02 -1.57 -18.86
N VAL A 249 -1.72 -1.66 -20.16
CA VAL A 249 -0.56 -1.01 -20.78
C VAL A 249 -0.92 -0.38 -22.12
N GLY A 250 -0.16 0.61 -22.55
CA GLY A 250 -0.23 1.10 -23.92
C GLY A 250 0.48 0.17 -24.90
N VAL A 251 0.05 0.15 -26.17
CA VAL A 251 0.67 -0.67 -27.22
C VAL A 251 2.15 -0.38 -27.41
N GLY A 252 2.60 0.87 -27.16
CA GLY A 252 4.02 1.23 -27.23
C GLY A 252 4.89 0.40 -26.29
N THR A 253 4.41 0.12 -25.09
CA THR A 253 5.09 -0.77 -24.12
C THR A 253 5.18 -2.20 -24.63
N VAL A 254 4.11 -2.69 -25.28
CA VAL A 254 4.12 -4.06 -25.82
C VAL A 254 5.09 -4.19 -26.99
N ILE A 255 5.15 -3.19 -27.88
CA ILE A 255 6.08 -3.17 -29.00
C ILE A 255 7.53 -3.08 -28.54
N ALA A 256 7.81 -2.27 -27.48
CA ALA A 256 9.17 -2.08 -26.97
C ALA A 256 9.69 -3.29 -26.16
N ASP A 257 8.87 -3.80 -25.24
CA ASP A 257 9.32 -4.73 -24.20
C ASP A 257 8.78 -6.16 -24.36
N ASN A 258 7.78 -6.37 -25.24
CA ASN A 258 7.07 -7.65 -25.44
C ASN A 258 6.74 -8.35 -24.09
N PRO A 259 6.07 -7.67 -23.15
CA PRO A 259 5.89 -8.14 -21.79
C PRO A 259 4.84 -9.26 -21.73
N ARG A 260 4.96 -10.16 -20.76
CA ARG A 260 3.94 -11.18 -20.49
C ARG A 260 2.76 -10.66 -19.67
N LEU A 261 2.96 -9.64 -18.84
CA LEU A 261 1.96 -9.07 -17.92
C LEU A 261 1.30 -10.12 -17.00
N THR A 262 2.08 -11.07 -16.53
CA THR A 262 1.62 -12.19 -15.68
C THR A 262 2.25 -12.13 -14.29
N VAL A 263 1.59 -12.76 -13.31
CA VAL A 263 2.12 -13.00 -11.98
C VAL A 263 3.03 -14.22 -12.01
N ARG A 264 4.31 -14.09 -11.63
CA ARG A 264 5.31 -15.17 -11.70
C ARG A 264 6.25 -15.23 -10.50
N LEU A 265 6.45 -14.11 -9.80
CA LEU A 265 7.41 -14.00 -8.71
C LEU A 265 6.77 -14.12 -7.32
N CYS A 266 5.43 -14.18 -7.26
CA CYS A 266 4.68 -14.40 -6.03
C CYS A 266 3.47 -15.30 -6.31
N PRO A 267 2.88 -15.95 -5.27
CA PRO A 267 1.59 -16.59 -5.39
C PRO A 267 0.48 -15.55 -5.63
N GLY A 268 -0.54 -15.91 -6.42
CA GLY A 268 -1.71 -15.05 -6.63
C GLY A 268 -2.43 -15.32 -7.93
N PRO A 269 -3.64 -14.74 -8.12
CA PRO A 269 -4.40 -14.85 -9.35
C PRO A 269 -3.70 -14.10 -10.49
N GLN A 270 -4.02 -14.52 -11.73
CA GLN A 270 -3.58 -13.81 -12.92
C GLN A 270 -4.58 -12.69 -13.24
N PRO A 271 -4.15 -11.44 -13.45
CA PRO A 271 -5.02 -10.36 -13.86
C PRO A 271 -5.45 -10.48 -15.31
N LEU A 272 -6.61 -9.92 -15.66
CA LEU A 272 -6.99 -9.68 -17.05
C LEU A 272 -5.98 -8.72 -17.68
N ARG A 273 -5.41 -9.08 -18.83
CA ARG A 273 -4.48 -8.21 -19.56
C ARG A 273 -5.25 -7.26 -20.48
N VAL A 274 -4.98 -5.98 -20.40
CA VAL A 274 -5.62 -4.94 -21.20
C VAL A 274 -4.56 -4.15 -21.96
N VAL A 275 -4.69 -4.07 -23.29
CA VAL A 275 -3.80 -3.26 -24.11
C VAL A 275 -4.58 -2.17 -24.79
N MET A 276 -4.16 -0.91 -24.58
CA MET A 276 -4.70 0.26 -25.24
C MET A 276 -4.00 0.45 -26.59
N ASP A 277 -4.70 0.15 -27.68
CA ASP A 277 -4.14 0.18 -29.02
C ASP A 277 -5.13 0.74 -30.04
N SER A 278 -5.16 2.04 -30.19
CA SER A 278 -6.16 2.79 -30.98
C SER A 278 -6.26 2.35 -32.44
N ARG A 279 -5.21 1.76 -33.00
CA ARG A 279 -5.13 1.35 -34.42
C ARG A 279 -4.73 -0.11 -34.63
N LEU A 280 -4.73 -0.91 -33.57
CA LEU A 280 -4.28 -2.32 -33.58
C LEU A 280 -2.90 -2.50 -34.24
N ARG A 281 -1.91 -1.72 -33.75
CA ARG A 281 -0.51 -1.81 -34.18
C ARG A 281 0.24 -2.98 -33.56
N LEU A 282 -0.38 -3.65 -32.57
CA LEU A 282 0.20 -4.77 -31.85
C LEU A 282 0.69 -5.84 -32.81
N PRO A 283 1.96 -6.30 -32.73
CA PRO A 283 2.48 -7.37 -33.55
C PRO A 283 1.74 -8.70 -33.30
N PRO A 284 1.35 -9.46 -34.33
CA PRO A 284 0.65 -10.75 -34.17
C PRO A 284 1.47 -11.80 -33.41
N GLU A 285 2.79 -11.64 -33.36
CA GLU A 285 3.74 -12.48 -32.65
C GLU A 285 3.94 -12.08 -31.18
N ALA A 286 3.32 -11.01 -30.72
CA ALA A 286 3.44 -10.55 -29.34
C ALA A 286 3.11 -11.67 -28.34
N THR A 287 3.95 -11.84 -27.33
CA THR A 287 3.86 -12.92 -26.34
C THR A 287 2.46 -13.00 -25.72
N LEU A 288 1.87 -11.85 -25.39
CA LEU A 288 0.55 -11.79 -24.74
C LEU A 288 -0.62 -12.26 -25.64
N LEU A 289 -0.43 -12.35 -26.96
CA LEU A 289 -1.42 -12.91 -27.88
C LEU A 289 -1.31 -14.44 -28.03
N ARG A 290 -0.13 -14.99 -27.72
CA ARG A 290 0.21 -16.39 -28.02
C ARG A 290 0.33 -17.30 -26.83
N ASP A 291 0.52 -16.75 -25.62
CA ASP A 291 0.75 -17.58 -24.43
C ASP A 291 -0.50 -18.27 -23.86
N GLY A 292 -1.70 -18.01 -24.41
CA GLY A 292 -2.96 -18.76 -24.20
C GLY A 292 -3.45 -18.91 -22.75
N GLY A 293 -2.61 -18.59 -21.78
CA GLY A 293 -2.86 -18.91 -20.37
C GLY A 293 -3.60 -17.84 -19.58
N VAL A 294 -3.63 -16.59 -20.07
CA VAL A 294 -4.24 -15.46 -19.37
C VAL A 294 -5.13 -14.66 -20.31
N PRO A 295 -6.38 -14.37 -19.95
CA PRO A 295 -7.29 -13.56 -20.76
C PRO A 295 -6.68 -12.22 -21.15
N THR A 296 -6.87 -11.82 -22.42
CA THR A 296 -6.38 -10.55 -22.98
C THR A 296 -7.50 -9.82 -23.72
N ILE A 297 -7.59 -8.52 -23.53
CA ILE A 297 -8.51 -7.63 -24.25
C ILE A 297 -7.67 -6.53 -24.90
N LEU A 298 -7.89 -6.30 -26.19
CA LEU A 298 -7.40 -5.14 -26.92
C LEU A 298 -8.51 -4.09 -26.97
N MET A 299 -8.23 -2.91 -26.40
CA MET A 299 -9.09 -1.73 -26.50
C MET A 299 -8.65 -0.91 -27.69
N THR A 300 -9.54 -0.69 -28.65
CA THR A 300 -9.23 0.03 -29.91
C THR A 300 -10.30 1.05 -30.22
N THR A 301 -10.06 1.88 -31.25
CA THR A 301 -11.03 2.87 -31.72
C THR A 301 -11.67 2.42 -33.04
N PRO A 302 -12.74 3.08 -33.50
CA PRO A 302 -13.33 2.85 -34.85
C PRO A 302 -12.33 3.08 -36.00
N ALA A 303 -11.20 3.75 -35.75
CA ALA A 303 -10.16 3.95 -36.75
C ALA A 303 -9.24 2.73 -36.93
N ALA A 304 -9.44 1.65 -36.20
CA ALA A 304 -8.69 0.39 -36.37
C ALA A 304 -9.10 -0.30 -37.69
N PRO A 305 -8.14 -0.80 -38.50
CA PRO A 305 -8.44 -1.52 -39.72
C PRO A 305 -9.25 -2.79 -39.44
N ALA A 306 -10.34 -3.01 -40.22
CA ALA A 306 -11.26 -4.13 -40.00
C ALA A 306 -10.59 -5.51 -40.16
N ASP A 307 -9.64 -5.63 -41.08
CA ASP A 307 -8.82 -6.83 -41.24
C ASP A 307 -7.96 -7.15 -40.02
N ARG A 308 -7.40 -6.13 -39.36
CA ARG A 308 -6.65 -6.28 -38.13
C ARG A 308 -7.56 -6.71 -36.95
N VAL A 309 -8.77 -6.14 -36.87
CA VAL A 309 -9.78 -6.57 -35.87
C VAL A 309 -10.13 -8.05 -36.09
N SER A 310 -10.36 -8.48 -37.33
CA SER A 310 -10.66 -9.87 -37.64
C SER A 310 -9.51 -10.80 -37.28
N LEU A 311 -8.28 -10.45 -37.66
CA LEU A 311 -7.08 -11.21 -37.34
C LEU A 311 -6.89 -11.42 -35.83
N VAL A 312 -7.04 -10.38 -35.04
CA VAL A 312 -6.89 -10.48 -33.58
C VAL A 312 -7.97 -11.39 -32.98
N ARG A 313 -9.20 -11.28 -33.44
CA ARG A 313 -10.30 -12.15 -32.99
C ARG A 313 -10.09 -13.61 -33.38
N GLU A 314 -9.52 -13.90 -34.56
CA GLU A 314 -9.14 -15.25 -34.97
C GLU A 314 -8.07 -15.89 -34.09
N LEU A 315 -7.20 -15.06 -33.48
CA LEU A 315 -6.25 -15.50 -32.45
C LEU A 315 -6.91 -15.77 -31.08
N GLY A 316 -8.23 -15.65 -30.96
CA GLY A 316 -8.98 -15.87 -29.72
C GLY A 316 -8.88 -14.72 -28.73
N VAL A 317 -8.42 -13.56 -29.14
CA VAL A 317 -8.28 -12.36 -28.27
C VAL A 317 -9.49 -11.45 -28.41
N ALA A 318 -10.06 -11.01 -27.29
CA ALA A 318 -11.17 -10.09 -27.29
C ALA A 318 -10.74 -8.70 -27.79
N VAL A 319 -11.53 -8.13 -28.70
CA VAL A 319 -11.34 -6.75 -29.18
C VAL A 319 -12.58 -5.94 -28.83
N GLU A 320 -12.38 -4.88 -28.06
CA GLU A 320 -13.41 -3.91 -27.69
C GLU A 320 -13.15 -2.59 -28.39
N ILE A 321 -14.16 -2.10 -29.10
CA ILE A 321 -14.11 -0.82 -29.80
C ILE A 321 -14.68 0.24 -28.88
N VAL A 322 -13.87 1.24 -28.57
CA VAL A 322 -14.16 2.35 -27.65
C VAL A 322 -14.02 3.65 -28.44
N ASP A 323 -14.77 4.66 -28.06
CA ASP A 323 -14.65 5.99 -28.66
C ASP A 323 -13.22 6.53 -28.56
N ALA A 324 -12.88 7.42 -29.45
CA ALA A 324 -11.57 8.08 -29.46
C ALA A 324 -11.63 9.38 -28.65
N ASP A 325 -10.51 9.71 -27.95
CA ASP A 325 -10.30 11.04 -27.40
C ASP A 325 -10.02 12.07 -28.52
N GLU A 326 -9.90 13.35 -28.15
CA GLU A 326 -9.61 14.44 -29.09
C GLU A 326 -8.31 14.26 -29.89
N ARG A 327 -7.40 13.41 -29.41
CA ARG A 327 -6.12 13.07 -30.06
C ARG A 327 -6.22 11.78 -30.89
N GLY A 328 -7.43 11.20 -31.04
CA GLY A 328 -7.66 9.97 -31.81
C GLY A 328 -7.17 8.71 -31.10
N ARG A 329 -6.97 8.74 -29.78
CA ARG A 329 -6.59 7.58 -28.97
C ARG A 329 -7.83 7.01 -28.29
N VAL A 330 -7.74 5.76 -27.81
CA VAL A 330 -8.81 5.16 -26.99
C VAL A 330 -9.12 6.06 -25.80
N ASP A 331 -10.39 6.47 -25.68
CA ASP A 331 -10.84 7.24 -24.52
C ASP A 331 -10.71 6.43 -23.23
N ILE A 332 -10.01 6.99 -22.24
CA ILE A 332 -9.70 6.28 -20.99
C ILE A 332 -10.98 6.00 -20.18
N TRP A 333 -11.93 6.93 -20.16
CA TRP A 333 -13.20 6.76 -19.43
C TRP A 333 -14.09 5.70 -20.06
N GLY A 334 -14.15 5.68 -21.40
CA GLY A 334 -14.87 4.65 -22.16
C GLY A 334 -14.27 3.26 -21.93
N ALA A 335 -12.92 3.14 -21.93
CA ALA A 335 -12.23 1.90 -21.64
C ALA A 335 -12.50 1.41 -20.21
N LEU A 336 -12.40 2.28 -19.20
CA LEU A 336 -12.67 1.93 -17.80
C LEU A 336 -14.14 1.52 -17.59
N THR A 337 -15.09 2.22 -18.23
CA THR A 337 -16.50 1.88 -18.18
C THR A 337 -16.77 0.50 -18.82
N GLY A 338 -16.12 0.20 -19.96
CA GLY A 338 -16.16 -1.11 -20.59
C GLY A 338 -15.67 -2.23 -19.67
N LEU A 339 -14.57 -2.00 -18.95
CA LEU A 339 -14.04 -2.94 -17.97
C LEU A 339 -14.98 -3.12 -16.77
N ALA A 340 -15.59 -2.03 -16.25
CA ALA A 340 -16.58 -2.13 -15.18
C ALA A 340 -17.79 -3.02 -15.54
N ARG A 341 -18.28 -2.91 -16.77
CA ARG A 341 -19.38 -3.77 -17.28
C ARG A 341 -18.99 -5.25 -17.32
N ARG A 342 -17.72 -5.57 -17.38
CA ARG A 342 -17.16 -6.93 -17.32
C ARG A 342 -16.89 -7.41 -15.89
N GLY A 343 -17.22 -6.59 -14.87
CA GLY A 343 -17.02 -6.93 -13.47
C GLY A 343 -15.61 -6.61 -12.94
N VAL A 344 -14.75 -5.93 -13.72
CA VAL A 344 -13.44 -5.46 -13.27
C VAL A 344 -13.65 -4.29 -12.28
N ARG A 345 -13.08 -4.41 -11.09
CA ARG A 345 -13.21 -3.43 -9.99
C ARG A 345 -11.91 -2.65 -9.77
N SER A 346 -10.78 -3.20 -10.21
CA SER A 346 -9.46 -2.60 -10.03
C SER A 346 -8.59 -2.80 -11.26
N VAL A 347 -7.89 -1.73 -11.67
CA VAL A 347 -6.98 -1.71 -12.81
C VAL A 347 -5.61 -1.20 -12.37
N LEU A 348 -4.57 -1.96 -12.70
CA LEU A 348 -3.17 -1.55 -12.55
C LEU A 348 -2.65 -1.06 -13.91
N ILE A 349 -2.32 0.21 -14.03
CA ILE A 349 -1.62 0.76 -15.20
C ILE A 349 -0.12 0.63 -14.96
N GLU A 350 0.57 -0.16 -15.80
CA GLU A 350 2.00 -0.47 -15.63
C GLU A 350 2.89 0.19 -16.69
N GLY A 351 2.57 1.34 -17.16
CA GLY A 351 3.50 2.01 -18.02
C GLY A 351 2.98 2.35 -19.41
N GLY A 352 3.90 2.93 -20.19
CA GLY A 352 3.62 3.75 -21.34
C GLY A 352 3.39 5.19 -20.89
N SER A 353 4.38 6.06 -21.09
CA SER A 353 4.28 7.49 -20.72
C SER A 353 2.99 8.13 -21.23
N GLU A 354 2.60 7.81 -22.48
CA GLU A 354 1.37 8.32 -23.09
C GLU A 354 0.10 7.88 -22.35
N LEU A 355 0.03 6.60 -21.92
CA LEU A 355 -1.13 6.07 -21.20
C LEU A 355 -1.22 6.67 -19.79
N ILE A 356 -0.09 6.72 -19.07
CA ILE A 356 -0.02 7.35 -17.74
C ILE A 356 -0.45 8.80 -17.81
N THR A 357 0.09 9.55 -18.79
CA THR A 357 -0.24 10.97 -19.01
C THR A 357 -1.74 11.14 -19.33
N SER A 358 -2.30 10.29 -20.19
CA SER A 358 -3.72 10.36 -20.53
C SER A 358 -4.62 10.08 -19.34
N ALA A 359 -4.27 9.08 -18.53
CA ALA A 359 -5.04 8.72 -17.33
C ALA A 359 -5.00 9.84 -16.28
N LEU A 360 -3.85 10.48 -16.09
CA LEU A 360 -3.69 11.62 -15.18
C LEU A 360 -4.45 12.85 -15.70
N ALA A 361 -4.27 13.20 -16.97
CA ALA A 361 -4.96 14.35 -17.57
C ALA A 361 -6.48 14.20 -17.57
N ALA A 362 -6.98 12.97 -17.66
CA ALA A 362 -8.41 12.67 -17.56
C ALA A 362 -8.94 12.61 -16.12
N GLY A 363 -8.09 12.78 -15.08
CA GLY A 363 -8.49 12.63 -13.68
C GLY A 363 -8.95 11.21 -13.33
N ALA A 364 -8.46 10.19 -14.04
CA ALA A 364 -8.90 8.82 -13.89
C ALA A 364 -8.06 8.01 -12.89
N VAL A 365 -6.99 8.59 -12.33
CA VAL A 365 -6.04 7.92 -11.44
C VAL A 365 -6.42 8.14 -9.98
N ASP A 366 -6.57 7.05 -9.22
CA ASP A 366 -6.90 7.10 -7.79
C ASP A 366 -5.64 6.96 -6.90
N ARG A 367 -4.63 6.20 -7.37
CA ARG A 367 -3.40 5.95 -6.61
C ARG A 367 -2.19 5.87 -7.53
N MET A 368 -1.04 6.35 -7.04
CA MET A 368 0.25 6.20 -7.72
C MET A 368 1.25 5.50 -6.80
N ILE A 369 1.91 4.49 -7.34
CA ILE A 369 3.02 3.78 -6.69
C ILE A 369 4.24 3.90 -7.60
N VAL A 370 5.22 4.70 -7.21
CA VAL A 370 6.38 5.02 -8.05
C VAL A 370 7.65 4.49 -7.40
N CYS A 371 8.37 3.63 -8.13
CA CYS A 371 9.70 3.18 -7.73
C CYS A 371 10.75 4.18 -8.21
N LEU A 372 11.39 4.87 -7.28
CA LEU A 372 12.48 5.81 -7.54
C LEU A 372 13.81 5.08 -7.40
N ALA A 373 14.45 4.74 -8.50
CA ALA A 373 15.75 4.09 -8.50
C ALA A 373 16.89 5.12 -8.32
N PRO A 374 17.95 4.81 -7.57
CA PRO A 374 19.10 5.69 -7.35
C PRO A 374 20.02 5.71 -8.60
N LYS A 375 19.46 6.13 -9.73
CA LYS A 375 20.15 6.23 -11.04
C LYS A 375 19.81 7.55 -11.72
N LEU A 376 20.70 8.01 -12.57
CA LEU A 376 20.51 9.16 -13.45
C LEU A 376 20.75 8.73 -14.90
N VAL A 377 19.88 9.16 -15.79
CA VAL A 377 19.97 8.90 -17.24
C VAL A 377 20.16 10.20 -18.03
N GLY A 378 19.70 11.32 -17.52
CA GLY A 378 19.68 12.59 -18.21
C GLY A 378 18.56 12.65 -19.25
N ALA A 379 18.91 12.66 -20.52
CA ALA A 379 17.90 12.67 -21.58
C ALA A 379 17.36 11.23 -21.85
N GLY A 380 16.07 11.07 -21.69
CA GLY A 380 15.38 9.79 -21.85
C GLY A 380 13.88 9.98 -22.03
N ILE A 381 13.12 8.90 -21.94
CA ILE A 381 11.66 8.92 -21.96
C ILE A 381 11.16 9.28 -20.56
N GLU A 382 10.33 10.30 -20.47
CA GLU A 382 9.71 10.76 -19.23
C GLU A 382 8.57 9.81 -18.80
N ALA A 383 8.39 9.67 -17.47
CA ALA A 383 7.31 8.85 -16.94
C ALA A 383 5.93 9.49 -17.20
N VAL A 384 5.84 10.79 -17.02
CA VAL A 384 4.65 11.61 -17.25
C VAL A 384 4.99 12.72 -18.22
N GLY A 385 4.24 12.84 -19.29
CA GLY A 385 4.37 13.89 -20.28
C GLY A 385 3.64 15.17 -19.87
N ASP A 386 3.38 16.03 -20.84
CA ASP A 386 2.69 17.29 -20.62
C ASP A 386 1.22 17.07 -20.20
N LEU A 387 0.88 17.56 -19.01
CA LEU A 387 -0.48 17.56 -18.45
C LEU A 387 -1.22 18.88 -18.73
N GLY A 388 -0.61 19.85 -19.45
CA GLY A 388 -1.18 21.16 -19.70
C GLY A 388 -1.20 22.09 -18.47
N ILE A 389 -0.47 21.76 -17.41
CA ILE A 389 -0.42 22.52 -16.16
C ILE A 389 0.53 23.72 -16.34
N ALA A 390 -0.03 24.91 -16.30
CA ALA A 390 0.74 26.16 -16.45
C ALA A 390 1.21 26.77 -15.12
N ARG A 391 0.50 26.47 -14.02
CA ARG A 391 0.80 27.00 -12.68
C ARG A 391 0.98 25.84 -11.71
N LEU A 392 1.90 25.99 -10.76
CA LEU A 392 2.14 24.97 -9.76
C LEU A 392 0.92 24.70 -8.87
N ASP A 393 0.08 25.72 -8.66
CA ASP A 393 -1.17 25.59 -7.91
C ASP A 393 -2.19 24.65 -8.59
N ASP A 394 -2.06 24.44 -9.90
CA ASP A 394 -2.92 23.54 -10.69
C ASP A 394 -2.35 22.12 -10.77
N ALA A 395 -1.22 21.85 -10.09
CA ALA A 395 -0.59 20.53 -10.08
C ALA A 395 -1.52 19.48 -9.43
N VAL A 396 -1.47 18.25 -9.93
CA VAL A 396 -2.24 17.13 -9.38
C VAL A 396 -1.84 16.88 -7.93
N PRO A 397 -2.72 17.15 -6.94
CA PRO A 397 -2.37 17.01 -5.54
C PRO A 397 -2.59 15.56 -5.07
N PHE A 398 -1.87 15.19 -4.01
CA PHE A 398 -2.09 13.92 -3.30
C PHE A 398 -2.75 14.19 -1.94
N ALA A 399 -3.89 13.55 -1.68
CA ALA A 399 -4.60 13.64 -0.41
C ALA A 399 -3.82 12.98 0.72
N THR A 400 -3.23 11.83 0.43
CA THR A 400 -2.32 11.12 1.36
C THR A 400 -1.16 10.55 0.56
N TRP A 401 0.03 10.57 1.18
CA TRP A 401 1.22 10.00 0.55
C TRP A 401 2.29 9.65 1.58
N GLY A 402 3.20 8.77 1.18
CA GLY A 402 4.34 8.38 1.99
C GLY A 402 5.47 7.82 1.13
N TYR A 403 6.63 7.70 1.76
CA TYR A 403 7.79 7.04 1.17
C TYR A 403 8.22 5.86 2.02
N ARG A 404 8.69 4.80 1.37
CA ARG A 404 9.37 3.69 2.04
C ARG A 404 10.54 3.21 1.20
N GLN A 405 11.60 2.78 1.87
CA GLN A 405 12.72 2.13 1.19
C GLN A 405 12.36 0.66 0.91
N LEU A 406 12.69 0.18 -0.28
CA LEU A 406 12.50 -1.21 -0.69
C LEU A 406 13.77 -1.66 -1.45
N GLY A 407 14.61 -2.48 -0.79
CA GLY A 407 15.93 -2.77 -1.29
C GLY A 407 16.74 -1.47 -1.48
N ARG A 408 17.21 -1.25 -2.70
CA ARG A 408 17.94 -0.03 -3.06
C ARG A 408 17.05 1.12 -3.54
N ASP A 409 15.77 0.87 -3.80
CA ASP A 409 14.85 1.84 -4.36
C ASP A 409 14.05 2.55 -3.25
N LEU A 410 13.57 3.74 -3.56
CA LEU A 410 12.61 4.48 -2.73
C LEU A 410 11.22 4.40 -3.39
N ILE A 411 10.24 3.88 -2.68
CA ILE A 411 8.87 3.77 -3.16
C ILE A 411 8.06 4.95 -2.65
N PHE A 412 7.55 5.76 -3.58
CA PHE A 412 6.46 6.69 -3.31
C PHE A 412 5.14 5.94 -3.44
N ASP A 413 4.21 6.16 -2.50
CA ASP A 413 2.85 5.62 -2.54
C ASP A 413 1.89 6.73 -2.12
N GLY A 414 1.03 7.17 -3.03
CA GLY A 414 0.16 8.31 -2.81
C GLY A 414 -1.22 8.14 -3.44
N ARG A 415 -2.27 8.59 -2.74
CA ARG A 415 -3.63 8.69 -3.26
C ARG A 415 -3.84 10.07 -3.85
N VAL A 416 -4.24 10.12 -5.10
CA VAL A 416 -4.57 11.37 -5.78
C VAL A 416 -5.80 11.98 -5.10
N ALA A 417 -5.76 13.28 -4.83
CA ALA A 417 -6.92 13.97 -4.30
C ALA A 417 -8.00 14.04 -5.38
N THR A 418 -9.18 13.48 -5.09
CA THR A 418 -10.35 13.69 -5.94
C THR A 418 -10.92 15.06 -5.62
N GLU A 419 -11.08 15.92 -6.61
CA GLU A 419 -11.87 17.15 -6.47
C GLU A 419 -13.34 16.78 -6.25
N HIS A 420 -13.71 16.44 -5.00
CA HIS A 420 -15.12 16.36 -4.58
C HIS A 420 -15.20 16.88 -3.15
N GLY A 421 -15.48 18.16 -3.03
CA GLY A 421 -15.69 18.81 -1.74
C GLY A 421 -15.65 20.34 -1.86
N GLY A 422 -16.46 20.90 -2.72
CA GLY A 422 -16.89 22.29 -2.63
C GLY A 422 -18.30 22.34 -2.05
#